data_e54c3eebb78904a2939bb30b302e10c5
#
_entry.id   e54c3eebb78904a2939bb30b302e10c5
#
_cell.length_a   1.000
_cell.length_b   1.000
_cell.length_c   1.000
_cell.angle_alpha   90.00
_cell.angle_beta   90.00
_cell.angle_gamma   90.00
#
_symmetry.space_group_name_H-M   'P 1'
#
loop_
_entity.id
_entity.type
_entity.pdbx_description
1 polymer ?
#
loop_
_entity_poly.entity_id
_entity_poly.type
_entity_poly.pdbx_seq_one_letter_code
_entity_poly.pdbx_strand_id
1 'polypeptide(L)'
;MTSFWNDLPQPFFILAPMEAVTDVVFRHVVKQAGAPDIFFTEFANATGWVHAGDKAIAGRLIKTDDEQPLIAQIWGGEPGDMEAFAKHCAELSFNGIDINMGCPAKSAIKSGGAALIRRPDIAIAAIDAAKKSGLPISVKTRLGYTYVDEWREWLTTILKQDIVNLTIHLRTKKEMSKVAAHYELIDEIVKLRDEIAPQTLLTINGDIRDRGHGLEIARKHPGVNGIMIGRGVFSDPFCFRESKTDADNHKEELLALLNYHLDLFDSYQPILGRPFETLKRFFKIYIRDFDGAKELRENLMHTTTTDEVRSILAHNDHPHYTY
;
A
#
# COMPACT_ATOMS: atom_id res chain seq x y z
N MET A 1 21.60 -15.24 0.80
CA MET A 1 20.29 -15.75 0.32
C MET A 1 19.86 -14.87 -0.82
N THR A 2 19.55 -15.44 -1.98
CA THR A 2 18.95 -14.66 -3.09
C THR A 2 17.59 -14.14 -2.59
N SER A 3 17.44 -12.84 -2.56
CA SER A 3 16.18 -12.20 -2.17
C SER A 3 15.16 -12.43 -3.28
N PHE A 4 13.91 -12.75 -2.96
CA PHE A 4 12.80 -12.88 -3.92
C PHE A 4 12.66 -11.65 -4.83
N TRP A 5 13.15 -10.49 -4.38
CA TRP A 5 13.16 -9.24 -5.14
C TRP A 5 13.87 -9.35 -6.50
N ASN A 6 14.89 -10.22 -6.61
CA ASN A 6 15.66 -10.42 -7.83
C ASN A 6 14.91 -11.28 -8.87
N ASP A 7 13.91 -12.05 -8.42
CA ASP A 7 13.15 -12.98 -9.27
C ASP A 7 11.85 -12.33 -9.80
N LEU A 8 11.57 -11.08 -9.41
CA LEU A 8 10.38 -10.36 -9.84
C LEU A 8 10.47 -9.91 -11.32
N PRO A 9 9.35 -9.94 -12.07
CA PRO A 9 9.29 -9.31 -13.38
C PRO A 9 9.55 -7.80 -13.25
N GLN A 10 10.10 -7.17 -14.28
CA GLN A 10 10.32 -5.72 -14.26
C GLN A 10 9.60 -5.05 -15.43
N PRO A 11 8.84 -3.98 -15.14
CA PRO A 11 8.56 -3.46 -13.81
C PRO A 11 7.59 -4.37 -13.03
N PHE A 12 7.89 -4.62 -11.75
CA PHE A 12 6.93 -5.24 -10.84
C PHE A 12 5.94 -4.22 -10.30
N PHE A 13 4.76 -4.70 -9.89
CA PHE A 13 3.69 -3.86 -9.36
C PHE A 13 3.42 -4.13 -7.88
N ILE A 14 3.20 -3.08 -7.13
CA ILE A 14 2.97 -3.13 -5.67
C ILE A 14 1.66 -2.42 -5.33
N LEU A 15 0.83 -3.04 -4.47
CA LEU A 15 -0.23 -2.34 -3.77
C LEU A 15 0.39 -1.50 -2.65
N ALA A 16 0.21 -0.18 -2.71
CA ALA A 16 0.74 0.71 -1.68
C ALA A 16 0.14 0.42 -0.30
N PRO A 17 0.95 0.43 0.77
CA PRO A 17 0.45 0.37 2.14
C PRO A 17 -0.38 1.62 2.46
N MET A 18 -1.64 1.42 2.87
CA MET A 18 -2.59 2.49 3.18
C MET A 18 -3.28 2.20 4.51
N GLU A 19 -3.12 3.12 5.47
CA GLU A 19 -3.70 3.01 6.82
C GLU A 19 -5.21 2.84 6.78
N ALA A 20 -5.69 1.88 7.54
CA ALA A 20 -7.08 1.47 7.64
C ALA A 20 -7.70 1.03 6.30
N VAL A 21 -6.90 0.64 5.32
CA VAL A 21 -7.31 0.19 3.98
C VAL A 21 -6.72 -1.16 3.64
N THR A 22 -5.38 -1.29 3.65
CA THR A 22 -4.68 -2.48 3.14
C THR A 22 -4.49 -3.57 4.22
N ASP A 23 -5.56 -3.82 5.00
CA ASP A 23 -5.63 -4.99 5.88
C ASP A 23 -5.77 -6.28 5.07
N VAL A 24 -5.79 -7.41 5.76
CA VAL A 24 -5.92 -8.73 5.13
C VAL A 24 -7.17 -8.83 4.25
N VAL A 25 -8.29 -8.24 4.67
CA VAL A 25 -9.55 -8.25 3.91
C VAL A 25 -9.37 -7.55 2.57
N PHE A 26 -8.89 -6.32 2.57
CA PHE A 26 -8.76 -5.55 1.33
C PHE A 26 -7.64 -6.07 0.42
N ARG A 27 -6.55 -6.63 0.98
CA ARG A 27 -5.52 -7.29 0.17
C ARG A 27 -6.08 -8.49 -0.59
N HIS A 28 -6.94 -9.30 0.05
CA HIS A 28 -7.65 -10.39 -0.63
C HIS A 28 -8.62 -9.89 -1.72
N VAL A 29 -9.34 -8.80 -1.48
CA VAL A 29 -10.19 -8.17 -2.49
C VAL A 29 -9.36 -7.75 -3.72
N VAL A 30 -8.23 -7.08 -3.51
CA VAL A 30 -7.34 -6.68 -4.60
C VAL A 30 -6.74 -7.90 -5.31
N LYS A 31 -6.38 -8.95 -4.56
CA LYS A 31 -5.89 -10.20 -5.12
C LYS A 31 -6.93 -10.85 -6.05
N GLN A 32 -8.19 -10.90 -5.64
CA GLN A 32 -9.30 -11.41 -6.43
C GLN A 32 -9.58 -10.56 -7.67
N ALA A 33 -9.48 -9.24 -7.54
CA ALA A 33 -9.70 -8.30 -8.62
C ALA A 33 -8.59 -8.36 -9.70
N GLY A 34 -7.35 -8.55 -9.28
CA GLY A 34 -6.15 -8.64 -10.10
C GLY A 34 -4.94 -8.40 -9.20
N ALA A 35 -4.16 -9.45 -8.93
CA ALA A 35 -3.06 -9.39 -7.98
C ALA A 35 -1.92 -8.49 -8.48
N PRO A 36 -1.36 -7.61 -7.62
CA PRO A 36 -0.03 -7.06 -7.83
C PRO A 36 1.04 -8.15 -7.62
N ASP A 37 2.28 -7.87 -8.00
CA ASP A 37 3.39 -8.80 -7.79
C ASP A 37 3.82 -8.87 -6.30
N ILE A 38 3.58 -7.80 -5.54
CA ILE A 38 3.92 -7.70 -4.10
C ILE A 38 2.80 -7.02 -3.33
N PHE A 39 2.47 -7.58 -2.17
CA PHE A 39 1.63 -6.93 -1.17
C PHE A 39 2.44 -6.36 0.00
N PHE A 40 1.96 -5.26 0.55
CA PHE A 40 2.44 -4.69 1.81
C PHE A 40 1.30 -4.69 2.82
N THR A 41 1.64 -4.91 4.10
CA THR A 41 0.67 -4.73 5.19
C THR A 41 0.34 -3.24 5.37
N GLU A 42 -0.65 -2.93 6.17
CA GLU A 42 -0.75 -1.61 6.80
C GLU A 42 0.51 -1.37 7.66
N PHE A 43 0.85 -0.10 7.91
CA PHE A 43 2.07 0.19 8.66
C PHE A 43 1.86 0.12 10.17
N ALA A 44 2.59 -0.77 10.83
CA ALA A 44 2.51 -1.03 12.26
C ALA A 44 3.58 -0.24 13.04
N ASN A 45 3.21 0.29 14.22
CA ASN A 45 4.11 1.07 15.06
C ASN A 45 4.97 0.15 15.94
N ALA A 46 6.29 0.21 15.78
CA ALA A 46 7.23 -0.62 16.52
C ALA A 46 7.18 -0.34 18.04
N THR A 47 7.25 0.92 18.44
CA THR A 47 7.17 1.32 19.87
C THR A 47 5.83 0.93 20.47
N GLY A 48 4.73 1.12 19.75
CA GLY A 48 3.42 0.70 20.19
C GLY A 48 3.34 -0.80 20.46
N TRP A 49 3.90 -1.61 19.56
CA TRP A 49 3.95 -3.05 19.72
C TRP A 49 4.82 -3.48 20.91
N VAL A 50 6.01 -2.91 21.07
CA VAL A 50 6.92 -3.23 22.20
C VAL A 50 6.23 -2.96 23.55
N HIS A 51 5.46 -1.89 23.66
CA HIS A 51 4.81 -1.51 24.93
C HIS A 51 3.46 -2.21 25.19
N ALA A 52 2.72 -2.60 24.15
CA ALA A 52 1.35 -3.13 24.32
C ALA A 52 1.04 -4.37 23.44
N GLY A 53 2.05 -4.96 22.80
CA GLY A 53 1.91 -6.17 22.00
C GLY A 53 0.99 -5.99 20.79
N ASP A 54 0.46 -7.10 20.29
CA ASP A 54 -0.39 -7.15 19.08
C ASP A 54 -1.65 -6.29 19.19
N LYS A 55 -2.14 -6.04 20.41
CA LYS A 55 -3.27 -5.16 20.64
C LYS A 55 -3.03 -3.73 20.14
N ALA A 56 -1.79 -3.24 20.24
CA ALA A 56 -1.44 -1.89 19.78
C ALA A 56 -1.42 -1.74 18.25
N ILE A 57 -1.20 -2.84 17.54
CA ILE A 57 -1.14 -2.86 16.08
C ILE A 57 -2.46 -3.28 15.43
N ALA A 58 -3.49 -3.62 16.24
CA ALA A 58 -4.87 -3.81 15.82
C ALA A 58 -5.03 -4.67 14.55
N GLY A 59 -4.38 -5.84 14.51
CA GLY A 59 -4.47 -6.80 13.41
C GLY A 59 -3.72 -6.45 12.12
N ARG A 60 -2.87 -5.41 12.11
CA ARG A 60 -2.13 -4.98 10.90
C ARG A 60 -1.19 -6.04 10.34
N LEU A 61 -0.72 -6.98 11.17
CA LEU A 61 0.14 -8.09 10.75
C LEU A 61 -0.62 -9.40 10.45
N ILE A 62 -1.96 -9.38 10.51
CA ILE A 62 -2.76 -10.56 10.12
C ILE A 62 -2.54 -10.81 8.64
N LYS A 63 -2.23 -12.06 8.31
CA LYS A 63 -1.98 -12.54 6.95
C LYS A 63 -2.45 -13.98 6.77
N THR A 64 -2.47 -14.42 5.52
CA THR A 64 -2.71 -15.81 5.14
C THR A 64 -1.51 -16.37 4.37
N ASP A 65 -1.39 -17.68 4.29
CA ASP A 65 -0.24 -18.34 3.66
C ASP A 65 -0.17 -18.12 2.14
N ASP A 66 -1.28 -17.73 1.53
CA ASP A 66 -1.40 -17.48 0.09
C ASP A 66 -1.13 -16.03 -0.32
N GLU A 67 -0.76 -15.16 0.63
CA GLU A 67 -0.32 -13.79 0.39
C GLU A 67 1.21 -13.72 0.26
N GLN A 68 1.74 -14.24 -0.84
CA GLN A 68 3.21 -14.25 -1.04
C GLN A 68 3.60 -13.72 -2.41
N PRO A 69 4.58 -12.79 -2.46
CA PRO A 69 5.31 -12.22 -1.33
C PRO A 69 4.53 -11.11 -0.60
N LEU A 70 4.62 -11.12 0.73
CA LEU A 70 4.02 -10.10 1.61
C LEU A 70 5.10 -9.46 2.49
N ILE A 71 5.16 -8.13 2.44
CA ILE A 71 6.11 -7.30 3.17
C ILE A 71 5.42 -6.67 4.39
N ALA A 72 6.00 -6.83 5.58
CA ALA A 72 5.54 -6.11 6.76
C ALA A 72 6.02 -4.66 6.71
N GLN A 73 5.10 -3.68 6.62
CA GLN A 73 5.51 -2.30 6.74
C GLN A 73 5.46 -1.85 8.21
N ILE A 74 6.62 -1.40 8.72
CA ILE A 74 6.78 -0.95 10.10
C ILE A 74 7.23 0.52 10.14
N TRP A 75 7.00 1.17 11.26
CA TRP A 75 7.48 2.53 11.49
C TRP A 75 7.80 2.78 12.96
N GLY A 76 8.75 3.68 13.21
CA GLY A 76 9.22 4.07 14.53
C GLY A 76 10.47 4.92 14.42
N GLY A 77 10.93 5.47 15.54
CA GLY A 77 12.15 6.25 15.65
C GLY A 77 13.11 5.73 16.72
N GLU A 78 12.71 4.69 17.47
CA GLU A 78 13.54 4.06 18.50
C GLU A 78 14.18 2.79 17.93
N PRO A 79 15.53 2.77 17.76
CA PRO A 79 16.20 1.64 17.12
C PRO A 79 15.99 0.30 17.83
N GLY A 80 15.94 0.30 19.18
CA GLY A 80 15.69 -0.92 19.96
C GLY A 80 14.31 -1.51 19.69
N ASP A 81 13.30 -0.67 19.59
CA ASP A 81 11.93 -1.09 19.27
C ASP A 81 11.84 -1.60 17.81
N MET A 82 12.53 -0.93 16.89
CA MET A 82 12.60 -1.34 15.48
C MET A 82 13.26 -2.71 15.34
N GLU A 83 14.33 -2.98 16.07
CA GLU A 83 14.98 -4.29 16.08
C GLU A 83 14.06 -5.39 16.62
N ALA A 84 13.44 -5.16 17.78
CA ALA A 84 12.55 -6.12 18.41
C ALA A 84 11.35 -6.45 17.51
N PHE A 85 10.72 -5.42 16.94
CA PHE A 85 9.55 -5.62 16.09
C PHE A 85 9.91 -6.24 14.74
N ALA A 86 11.06 -5.90 14.16
CA ALA A 86 11.56 -6.52 12.94
C ALA A 86 11.83 -8.02 13.12
N LYS A 87 12.42 -8.44 14.26
CA LYS A 87 12.59 -9.85 14.61
C LYS A 87 11.26 -10.58 14.75
N HIS A 88 10.27 -9.95 15.38
CA HIS A 88 8.91 -10.49 15.47
C HIS A 88 8.28 -10.69 14.07
N CYS A 89 8.45 -9.76 13.14
CA CYS A 89 8.01 -9.95 11.75
C CYS A 89 8.70 -11.14 11.07
N ALA A 90 9.98 -11.39 11.38
CA ALA A 90 10.69 -12.57 10.86
C ALA A 90 10.13 -13.88 11.45
N GLU A 91 9.82 -13.91 12.74
CA GLU A 91 9.15 -15.05 13.40
C GLU A 91 7.79 -15.35 12.80
N LEU A 92 7.06 -14.32 12.37
CA LEU A 92 5.78 -14.44 11.66
C LEU A 92 5.94 -14.83 10.18
N SER A 93 7.16 -15.07 9.71
CA SER A 93 7.47 -15.51 8.33
C SER A 93 6.99 -14.53 7.26
N PHE A 94 7.19 -13.21 7.47
CA PHE A 94 7.08 -12.23 6.40
C PHE A 94 8.26 -12.36 5.42
N ASN A 95 8.04 -12.03 4.15
CA ASN A 95 9.07 -12.12 3.10
C ASN A 95 10.10 -10.99 3.15
N GLY A 96 9.81 -9.92 3.87
CA GLY A 96 10.68 -8.76 4.05
C GLY A 96 10.04 -7.73 4.96
N ILE A 97 10.81 -6.68 5.23
CA ILE A 97 10.37 -5.53 6.02
C ILE A 97 10.52 -4.26 5.17
N ASP A 98 9.51 -3.43 5.20
CA ASP A 98 9.57 -2.07 4.66
C ASP A 98 9.47 -1.05 5.80
N ILE A 99 10.36 -0.06 5.79
CA ILE A 99 10.36 1.00 6.78
C ILE A 99 9.64 2.23 6.21
N ASN A 100 8.54 2.62 6.87
CA ASN A 100 7.79 3.81 6.48
C ASN A 100 8.50 5.09 6.94
N MET A 101 9.07 5.81 5.98
CA MET A 101 9.71 7.13 6.15
C MET A 101 8.99 8.22 5.35
N GLY A 102 7.71 7.98 5.00
CA GLY A 102 6.96 8.88 4.13
C GLY A 102 5.59 9.31 4.65
N CYS A 103 5.05 8.69 5.71
CA CYS A 103 3.73 9.02 6.25
C CYS A 103 3.70 10.44 6.82
N PRO A 104 2.83 11.35 6.30
CA PRO A 104 2.75 12.73 6.75
C PRO A 104 1.79 12.94 7.93
N ALA A 105 1.13 11.88 8.41
CA ALA A 105 0.12 11.97 9.48
C ALA A 105 0.73 12.52 10.77
N LYS A 106 -0.02 13.36 11.49
CA LYS A 106 0.43 14.00 12.74
C LYS A 106 0.87 12.99 13.80
N SER A 107 0.21 11.84 13.88
CA SER A 107 0.58 10.75 14.79
C SER A 107 1.92 10.11 14.42
N ALA A 108 2.18 9.88 13.13
CA ALA A 108 3.39 9.25 12.65
C ALA A 108 4.62 10.17 12.78
N ILE A 109 4.50 11.47 12.46
CA ILE A 109 5.62 12.41 12.50
C ILE A 109 6.13 12.76 13.92
N LYS A 110 5.44 12.35 14.95
CA LYS A 110 5.92 12.54 16.34
C LYS A 110 7.14 11.70 16.64
N SER A 111 7.23 10.48 16.11
CA SER A 111 8.30 9.52 16.42
C SER A 111 8.82 8.75 15.21
N GLY A 112 8.43 9.08 13.97
CA GLY A 112 8.83 8.35 12.77
C GLY A 112 8.20 8.91 11.51
N GLY A 113 7.90 8.06 10.54
CA GLY A 113 7.30 8.45 9.27
C GLY A 113 8.12 9.52 8.55
N ALA A 114 7.47 10.50 7.92
CA ALA A 114 8.17 11.55 7.17
C ALA A 114 9.07 12.46 8.02
N ALA A 115 8.95 12.44 9.37
CA ALA A 115 9.84 13.22 10.24
C ALA A 115 11.29 12.70 10.19
N LEU A 116 11.51 11.44 9.82
CA LEU A 116 12.84 10.86 9.67
C LEU A 116 13.65 11.54 8.56
N ILE A 117 13.01 12.18 7.58
CA ILE A 117 13.69 12.98 6.56
C ILE A 117 14.53 14.12 7.20
N ARG A 118 14.08 14.65 8.33
CA ARG A 118 14.80 15.68 9.09
C ARG A 118 15.73 15.12 10.17
N ARG A 119 15.78 13.82 10.31
CA ARG A 119 16.59 13.12 11.31
C ARG A 119 17.25 11.91 10.67
N PRO A 120 18.18 12.15 9.72
CA PRO A 120 18.83 11.08 8.95
C PRO A 120 19.61 10.10 9.82
N ASP A 121 20.19 10.55 10.92
CA ASP A 121 20.84 9.71 11.94
C ASP A 121 19.91 8.66 12.52
N ILE A 122 18.68 9.03 12.85
CA ILE A 122 17.67 8.10 13.36
C ILE A 122 17.15 7.19 12.25
N ALA A 123 16.99 7.70 11.03
CA ALA A 123 16.60 6.89 9.88
C ALA A 123 17.62 5.77 9.61
N ILE A 124 18.93 6.09 9.62
CA ILE A 124 20.02 5.12 9.49
C ILE A 124 19.96 4.09 10.62
N ALA A 125 19.88 4.54 11.87
CA ALA A 125 19.83 3.65 13.03
C ALA A 125 18.62 2.69 12.99
N ALA A 126 17.44 3.18 12.50
CA ALA A 126 16.26 2.35 12.34
C ALA A 126 16.43 1.27 11.24
N ILE A 127 17.10 1.60 10.13
CA ILE A 127 17.42 0.63 9.08
C ILE A 127 18.39 -0.44 9.61
N ASP A 128 19.46 -0.02 10.27
CA ASP A 128 20.47 -0.94 10.82
C ASP A 128 19.88 -1.86 11.89
N ALA A 129 18.96 -1.33 12.71
CA ALA A 129 18.23 -2.12 13.69
C ALA A 129 17.33 -3.18 13.02
N ALA A 130 16.55 -2.77 12.00
CA ALA A 130 15.67 -3.70 11.30
C ALA A 130 16.41 -4.80 10.54
N LYS A 131 17.61 -4.54 10.00
CA LYS A 131 18.46 -5.53 9.34
C LYS A 131 18.83 -6.71 10.24
N LYS A 132 18.86 -6.52 11.56
CA LYS A 132 19.16 -7.58 12.53
C LYS A 132 18.08 -8.68 12.58
N SER A 133 16.94 -8.46 11.93
CA SER A 133 15.93 -9.50 11.71
C SER A 133 16.37 -10.59 10.73
N GLY A 134 17.38 -10.30 9.88
CA GLY A 134 17.82 -11.18 8.80
C GLY A 134 16.93 -11.15 7.56
N LEU A 135 15.81 -10.40 7.58
CA LEU A 135 14.93 -10.20 6.43
C LEU A 135 15.47 -9.12 5.48
N PRO A 136 15.14 -9.17 4.18
CA PRO A 136 15.39 -8.07 3.26
C PRO A 136 14.70 -6.79 3.73
N ILE A 137 15.43 -5.67 3.73
CA ILE A 137 14.90 -4.36 4.16
C ILE A 137 14.70 -3.45 2.96
N SER A 138 13.47 -2.93 2.81
CA SER A 138 13.12 -1.87 1.89
C SER A 138 12.72 -0.60 2.66
N VAL A 139 12.71 0.53 1.97
CA VAL A 139 12.29 1.82 2.54
C VAL A 139 11.28 2.47 1.63
N LYS A 140 10.18 2.98 2.21
CA LYS A 140 9.22 3.83 1.50
C LYS A 140 9.26 5.25 2.03
N THR A 141 9.63 6.20 1.18
CA THR A 141 9.82 7.60 1.56
C THR A 141 9.19 8.59 0.58
N ARG A 142 9.54 9.88 0.76
CA ARG A 142 9.19 11.01 -0.10
C ARG A 142 10.44 11.73 -0.56
N LEU A 143 10.29 12.67 -1.50
CA LEU A 143 11.39 13.50 -2.03
C LEU A 143 12.07 14.32 -0.93
N GLY A 144 11.29 14.85 -0.01
CA GLY A 144 11.77 15.70 1.08
C GLY A 144 10.66 15.97 2.09
N TYR A 145 11.00 16.74 3.12
CA TYR A 145 10.04 17.17 4.14
C TYR A 145 9.30 18.45 3.73
N THR A 146 10.04 19.47 3.34
CA THR A 146 9.49 20.80 3.02
C THR A 146 9.67 21.18 1.57
N TYR A 147 10.90 21.05 1.03
CA TYR A 147 11.28 21.49 -0.30
C TYR A 147 11.64 20.30 -1.19
N VAL A 148 11.39 20.46 -2.49
CA VAL A 148 11.66 19.38 -3.46
C VAL A 148 13.15 19.11 -3.58
N ASP A 149 13.98 20.13 -3.55
CA ASP A 149 15.45 20.04 -3.66
C ASP A 149 16.16 19.29 -2.52
N GLU A 150 15.44 19.04 -1.40
CA GLU A 150 15.93 18.15 -0.34
C GLU A 150 16.15 16.71 -0.82
N TRP A 151 15.56 16.31 -1.96
CA TRP A 151 15.54 14.92 -2.42
C TRP A 151 16.94 14.32 -2.61
N ARG A 152 17.89 15.08 -3.15
CA ARG A 152 19.21 14.55 -3.50
C ARG A 152 20.00 14.12 -2.26
N GLU A 153 20.06 14.97 -1.25
CA GLU A 153 20.76 14.67 0.01
C GLU A 153 20.06 13.53 0.77
N TRP A 154 18.72 13.61 0.86
CA TRP A 154 17.94 12.62 1.56
C TRP A 154 18.05 11.21 0.92
N LEU A 155 17.83 11.10 -0.39
CA LEU A 155 17.91 9.81 -1.06
C LEU A 155 19.33 9.26 -1.10
N THR A 156 20.36 10.13 -1.19
CA THR A 156 21.77 9.73 -1.02
C THR A 156 21.99 9.04 0.32
N THR A 157 21.45 9.61 1.39
CA THR A 157 21.57 9.05 2.74
C THR A 157 20.95 7.65 2.81
N ILE A 158 19.76 7.46 2.25
CA ILE A 158 19.06 6.16 2.29
C ILE A 158 19.71 5.13 1.38
N LEU A 159 20.13 5.51 0.17
CA LEU A 159 20.78 4.60 -0.79
C LEU A 159 22.09 4.01 -0.26
N LYS A 160 22.80 4.74 0.60
CA LYS A 160 24.03 4.25 1.26
C LYS A 160 23.76 3.16 2.30
N GLN A 161 22.51 2.83 2.60
CA GLN A 161 22.18 1.91 3.67
C GLN A 161 22.00 0.47 3.21
N ASP A 162 22.43 0.07 2.01
CA ASP A 162 22.33 -1.31 1.51
C ASP A 162 20.93 -1.93 1.74
N ILE A 163 19.91 -1.28 1.18
CA ILE A 163 18.52 -1.73 1.18
C ILE A 163 18.20 -2.40 -0.15
N VAL A 164 17.24 -3.34 -0.16
CA VAL A 164 16.90 -4.09 -1.37
C VAL A 164 16.04 -3.29 -2.33
N ASN A 165 15.18 -2.40 -1.82
CA ASN A 165 14.31 -1.56 -2.64
C ASN A 165 14.03 -0.21 -1.98
N LEU A 166 14.04 0.85 -2.78
CA LEU A 166 13.66 2.19 -2.37
C LEU A 166 12.40 2.61 -3.12
N THR A 167 11.30 2.78 -2.38
CA THR A 167 10.05 3.32 -2.93
C THR A 167 9.94 4.80 -2.64
N ILE A 168 9.75 5.62 -3.67
CA ILE A 168 9.66 7.07 -3.54
C ILE A 168 8.27 7.56 -3.96
N HIS A 169 7.54 8.15 -3.01
CA HIS A 169 6.41 8.99 -3.37
C HIS A 169 6.94 10.33 -3.88
N LEU A 170 6.75 10.62 -5.16
CA LEU A 170 7.33 11.75 -5.86
C LEU A 170 6.71 13.10 -5.46
N ARG A 171 6.65 13.35 -4.15
CA ARG A 171 6.22 14.61 -3.50
C ARG A 171 6.95 14.77 -2.18
N THR A 172 7.02 16.01 -1.70
CA THR A 172 7.46 16.27 -0.32
C THR A 172 6.35 15.97 0.69
N LYS A 173 6.71 15.93 1.98
CA LYS A 173 5.72 15.82 3.07
C LYS A 173 4.79 17.04 3.10
N LYS A 174 5.30 18.25 2.84
CA LYS A 174 4.52 19.50 2.84
C LYS A 174 3.49 19.55 1.72
N GLU A 175 3.84 19.06 0.56
CA GLU A 175 2.93 18.97 -0.60
C GLU A 175 1.80 17.96 -0.38
N MET A 176 2.00 16.95 0.44
CA MET A 176 0.99 15.89 0.68
C MET A 176 0.61 15.17 -0.63
N SER A 177 -0.58 15.52 -1.16
CA SER A 177 -1.10 15.10 -2.47
C SER A 177 -1.81 16.26 -3.20
N LYS A 178 -1.39 17.49 -2.90
CA LYS A 178 -2.06 18.71 -3.40
C LYS A 178 -1.51 19.22 -4.73
N VAL A 179 -0.34 18.74 -5.14
CA VAL A 179 0.32 19.06 -6.41
C VAL A 179 0.45 17.78 -7.24
N ALA A 180 0.82 17.88 -8.50
CA ALA A 180 1.18 16.71 -9.30
C ALA A 180 2.45 16.02 -8.77
N ALA A 181 2.60 14.72 -9.01
CA ALA A 181 3.83 14.01 -8.69
C ALA A 181 4.97 14.48 -9.62
N HIS A 182 6.15 14.67 -9.05
CA HIS A 182 7.34 15.20 -9.74
C HIS A 182 8.01 14.12 -10.60
N TYR A 183 7.37 13.71 -11.70
CA TYR A 183 7.92 12.72 -12.62
C TYR A 183 9.17 13.21 -13.36
N GLU A 184 9.34 14.51 -13.48
CA GLU A 184 10.53 15.15 -14.08
C GLU A 184 11.83 14.81 -13.35
N LEU A 185 11.76 14.35 -12.10
CA LEU A 185 12.94 13.99 -11.30
C LEU A 185 13.35 12.52 -11.46
N ILE A 186 12.54 11.68 -12.10
CA ILE A 186 12.77 10.23 -12.12
C ILE A 186 14.15 9.89 -12.69
N ASP A 187 14.52 10.46 -13.83
CA ASP A 187 15.79 10.13 -14.51
C ASP A 187 17.02 10.53 -13.68
N GLU A 188 16.95 11.68 -12.97
CA GLU A 188 18.01 12.08 -12.05
C GLU A 188 18.10 11.18 -10.81
N ILE A 189 16.96 10.72 -10.31
CA ILE A 189 16.90 9.76 -9.19
C ILE A 189 17.45 8.39 -9.60
N VAL A 190 17.11 7.90 -10.80
CA VAL A 190 17.69 6.68 -11.38
C VAL A 190 19.21 6.82 -11.43
N LYS A 191 19.72 7.92 -12.01
CA LYS A 191 21.15 8.18 -12.09
C LYS A 191 21.82 8.19 -10.72
N LEU A 192 21.22 8.85 -9.74
CA LEU A 192 21.72 8.88 -8.36
C LEU A 192 21.80 7.48 -7.75
N ARG A 193 20.73 6.65 -7.94
CA ARG A 193 20.69 5.28 -7.46
C ARG A 193 21.81 4.44 -8.12
N ASP A 194 21.98 4.55 -9.43
CA ASP A 194 22.99 3.78 -10.18
C ASP A 194 24.42 4.15 -9.78
N GLU A 195 24.66 5.42 -9.41
CA GLU A 195 25.96 5.89 -8.91
C GLU A 195 26.27 5.38 -7.49
N ILE A 196 25.26 5.27 -6.60
CA ILE A 196 25.47 4.98 -5.18
C ILE A 196 25.22 3.52 -4.83
N ALA A 197 24.13 2.95 -5.35
CA ALA A 197 23.61 1.65 -4.98
C ALA A 197 22.94 0.95 -6.17
N PRO A 198 23.70 0.56 -7.21
CA PRO A 198 23.16 -0.04 -8.44
C PRO A 198 22.38 -1.33 -8.20
N GLN A 199 22.61 -2.02 -7.07
CA GLN A 199 21.88 -3.22 -6.66
C GLN A 199 20.52 -2.93 -6.03
N THR A 200 20.27 -1.70 -5.55
CA THR A 200 19.00 -1.31 -4.94
C THR A 200 17.95 -1.09 -6.01
N LEU A 201 16.83 -1.79 -5.92
CA LEU A 201 15.70 -1.60 -6.81
C LEU A 201 15.02 -0.25 -6.54
N LEU A 202 14.56 0.41 -7.59
CA LEU A 202 13.88 1.70 -7.51
C LEU A 202 12.40 1.55 -7.88
N THR A 203 11.53 1.87 -6.93
CA THR A 203 10.07 1.86 -7.10
C THR A 203 9.50 3.27 -7.06
N ILE A 204 8.66 3.60 -8.04
CA ILE A 204 8.02 4.91 -8.17
C ILE A 204 6.57 4.83 -7.68
N ASN A 205 6.16 5.85 -6.92
CA ASN A 205 4.80 6.02 -6.40
C ASN A 205 4.34 7.48 -6.56
N GLY A 206 3.06 7.69 -6.76
CA GLY A 206 2.41 9.01 -6.89
C GLY A 206 1.61 9.12 -8.18
N ASP A 207 0.30 9.37 -8.07
CA ASP A 207 -0.67 9.59 -9.16
C ASP A 207 -0.72 8.50 -10.25
N ILE A 208 -0.19 7.31 -9.97
CA ILE A 208 -0.24 6.17 -10.89
C ILE A 208 -1.64 5.56 -10.80
N ARG A 209 -2.34 5.51 -11.94
CA ARG A 209 -3.74 5.11 -12.02
C ARG A 209 -3.91 3.59 -12.06
N ASP A 210 -3.19 2.96 -12.97
CA ASP A 210 -3.34 1.56 -13.33
C ASP A 210 -2.02 0.97 -13.86
N ARG A 211 -2.03 -0.31 -14.17
CA ARG A 211 -0.88 -1.04 -14.71
C ARG A 211 -0.40 -0.45 -16.04
N GLY A 212 -1.32 -0.05 -16.93
CA GLY A 212 -0.97 0.55 -18.22
C GLY A 212 -0.18 1.85 -18.04
N HIS A 213 -0.66 2.75 -17.18
CA HIS A 213 0.04 3.99 -16.84
C HIS A 213 1.41 3.71 -16.20
N GLY A 214 1.49 2.70 -15.31
CA GLY A 214 2.77 2.28 -14.71
C GLY A 214 3.78 1.78 -15.74
N LEU A 215 3.34 0.98 -16.72
CA LEU A 215 4.18 0.51 -17.83
C LEU A 215 4.67 1.67 -18.73
N GLU A 216 3.83 2.69 -18.96
CA GLU A 216 4.23 3.89 -19.69
C GLU A 216 5.36 4.65 -18.98
N ILE A 217 5.23 4.81 -17.64
CA ILE A 217 6.27 5.44 -16.81
C ILE A 217 7.57 4.65 -16.89
N ALA A 218 7.54 3.34 -16.66
CA ALA A 218 8.74 2.50 -16.69
C ALA A 218 9.43 2.50 -18.07
N ARG A 219 8.66 2.52 -19.14
CA ARG A 219 9.20 2.62 -20.50
C ARG A 219 9.84 3.98 -20.79
N LYS A 220 9.25 5.06 -20.28
CA LYS A 220 9.76 6.41 -20.42
C LYS A 220 11.02 6.65 -19.60
N HIS A 221 11.14 5.99 -18.46
CA HIS A 221 12.21 6.14 -17.48
C HIS A 221 12.93 4.81 -17.24
N PRO A 222 13.83 4.38 -18.15
CA PRO A 222 14.60 3.15 -17.97
C PRO A 222 15.40 3.19 -16.65
N GLY A 223 15.39 2.06 -15.91
CA GLY A 223 16.00 1.98 -14.58
C GLY A 223 14.99 2.07 -13.42
N VAL A 224 13.73 2.39 -13.69
CA VAL A 224 12.62 2.14 -12.77
C VAL A 224 12.32 0.64 -12.76
N ASN A 225 12.46 0.01 -11.60
CA ASN A 225 12.27 -1.43 -11.42
C ASN A 225 10.86 -1.80 -10.94
N GLY A 226 10.20 -0.90 -10.20
CA GLY A 226 8.89 -1.14 -9.62
C GLY A 226 7.94 0.04 -9.72
N ILE A 227 6.65 -0.28 -9.74
CA ILE A 227 5.55 0.68 -9.79
C ILE A 227 4.63 0.41 -8.59
N MET A 228 4.42 1.42 -7.73
CA MET A 228 3.52 1.28 -6.59
C MET A 228 2.24 2.09 -6.82
N ILE A 229 1.10 1.40 -6.84
CA ILE A 229 -0.22 2.00 -7.01
C ILE A 229 -0.91 2.11 -5.64
N GLY A 230 -1.37 3.31 -5.30
CA GLY A 230 -2.14 3.56 -4.09
C GLY A 230 -3.60 3.88 -4.42
N ARG A 231 -3.93 5.17 -4.50
CA ARG A 231 -5.32 5.63 -4.73
C ARG A 231 -5.95 5.16 -6.05
N GLY A 232 -5.16 4.70 -7.01
CA GLY A 232 -5.66 4.11 -8.25
C GLY A 232 -6.66 3.00 -8.00
N VAL A 233 -6.44 2.14 -7.01
CA VAL A 233 -7.33 1.03 -6.64
C VAL A 233 -8.74 1.48 -6.20
N PHE A 234 -8.92 2.71 -5.73
CA PHE A 234 -10.24 3.28 -5.40
C PHE A 234 -10.98 3.79 -6.64
N SER A 235 -10.24 4.09 -7.70
CA SER A 235 -10.81 4.52 -8.97
C SER A 235 -11.12 3.32 -9.87
N ASP A 236 -10.30 2.27 -9.77
CA ASP A 236 -10.47 1.02 -10.49
C ASP A 236 -9.90 -0.13 -9.64
N PRO A 237 -10.73 -1.02 -9.06
CA PRO A 237 -10.23 -2.15 -8.27
C PRO A 237 -9.44 -3.14 -9.13
N PHE A 238 -9.62 -3.14 -10.44
CA PHE A 238 -8.94 -3.97 -11.42
C PHE A 238 -7.65 -3.35 -11.97
N CYS A 239 -7.17 -2.26 -11.37
CA CYS A 239 -6.03 -1.46 -11.86
C CYS A 239 -4.72 -2.23 -12.04
N PHE A 240 -4.57 -3.41 -11.47
CA PHE A 240 -3.40 -4.28 -11.65
C PHE A 240 -3.54 -5.30 -12.78
N ARG A 241 -4.73 -5.47 -13.37
CA ARG A 241 -4.93 -6.41 -14.49
C ARG A 241 -4.10 -6.01 -15.72
N GLU A 242 -3.71 -7.02 -16.51
CA GLU A 242 -3.02 -6.81 -17.79
C GLU A 242 -3.99 -6.35 -18.88
N SER A 243 -5.19 -6.89 -18.87
CA SER A 243 -6.27 -6.52 -19.81
C SER A 243 -7.41 -5.84 -19.06
N LYS A 244 -8.03 -4.86 -19.72
CA LYS A 244 -9.27 -4.25 -19.18
C LYS A 244 -10.42 -5.24 -19.30
N THR A 245 -11.33 -5.21 -18.33
CA THR A 245 -12.61 -5.92 -18.40
C THR A 245 -13.43 -5.40 -19.59
N ASP A 246 -14.14 -6.28 -20.28
CA ASP A 246 -15.13 -5.89 -21.27
C ASP A 246 -16.21 -5.03 -20.60
N ALA A 247 -16.61 -3.95 -21.28
CA ALA A 247 -17.58 -2.99 -20.73
C ALA A 247 -18.91 -3.64 -20.33
N ASP A 248 -19.32 -4.68 -21.07
CA ASP A 248 -20.58 -5.38 -20.87
C ASP A 248 -20.64 -6.19 -19.56
N ASN A 249 -19.50 -6.64 -19.04
CA ASN A 249 -19.42 -7.44 -17.80
C ASN A 249 -18.93 -6.64 -16.59
N HIS A 250 -18.68 -5.35 -16.74
CA HIS A 250 -18.03 -4.55 -15.71
C HIS A 250 -18.87 -4.40 -14.43
N LYS A 251 -20.19 -4.21 -14.57
CA LYS A 251 -21.12 -4.09 -13.44
C LYS A 251 -21.15 -5.39 -12.63
N GLU A 252 -21.32 -6.52 -13.29
CA GLU A 252 -21.39 -7.84 -12.66
C GLU A 252 -20.11 -8.16 -11.89
N GLU A 253 -18.94 -7.86 -12.47
CA GLU A 253 -17.66 -8.07 -11.80
C GLU A 253 -17.51 -7.17 -10.56
N LEU A 254 -17.93 -5.90 -10.63
CA LEU A 254 -17.90 -4.98 -9.49
C LEU A 254 -18.82 -5.45 -8.36
N LEU A 255 -20.04 -5.90 -8.68
CA LEU A 255 -21.00 -6.41 -7.69
C LEU A 255 -20.52 -7.75 -7.07
N ALA A 256 -19.96 -8.65 -7.89
CA ALA A 256 -19.34 -9.87 -7.39
C ALA A 256 -18.18 -9.58 -6.44
N LEU A 257 -17.35 -8.60 -6.76
CA LEU A 257 -16.23 -8.18 -5.91
C LEU A 257 -16.71 -7.55 -4.61
N LEU A 258 -17.82 -6.78 -4.63
CA LEU A 258 -18.46 -6.26 -3.41
C LEU A 258 -18.94 -7.42 -2.53
N ASN A 259 -19.66 -8.39 -3.08
CA ASN A 259 -20.14 -9.54 -2.31
C ASN A 259 -18.97 -10.31 -1.68
N TYR A 260 -17.89 -10.53 -2.43
CA TYR A 260 -16.67 -11.12 -1.89
C TYR A 260 -16.06 -10.30 -0.74
N HIS A 261 -16.07 -8.98 -0.85
CA HIS A 261 -15.61 -8.10 0.24
C HIS A 261 -16.49 -8.22 1.49
N LEU A 262 -17.83 -8.32 1.32
CA LEU A 262 -18.76 -8.56 2.44
C LEU A 262 -18.46 -9.89 3.13
N ASP A 263 -18.25 -10.97 2.37
CA ASP A 263 -17.96 -12.30 2.90
C ASP A 263 -16.64 -12.32 3.70
N LEU A 264 -15.61 -11.67 3.17
CA LEU A 264 -14.34 -11.51 3.88
C LEU A 264 -14.50 -10.65 5.14
N PHE A 265 -15.24 -9.53 5.07
CA PHE A 265 -15.49 -8.67 6.22
C PHE A 265 -16.14 -9.47 7.36
N ASP A 266 -17.19 -10.25 7.06
CA ASP A 266 -17.87 -11.09 8.05
C ASP A 266 -16.94 -12.18 8.62
N SER A 267 -16.14 -12.82 7.77
CA SER A 267 -15.21 -13.88 8.17
C SER A 267 -14.11 -13.37 9.10
N TYR A 268 -13.61 -12.18 8.86
CA TYR A 268 -12.53 -11.58 9.66
C TYR A 268 -13.04 -10.72 10.82
N GLN A 269 -14.34 -10.45 10.91
CA GLN A 269 -14.93 -9.63 11.98
C GLN A 269 -14.57 -10.10 13.40
N PRO A 270 -14.59 -11.42 13.73
CA PRO A 270 -14.21 -11.89 15.06
C PRO A 270 -12.77 -11.57 15.45
N ILE A 271 -11.88 -11.42 14.46
CA ILE A 271 -10.44 -11.20 14.66
C ILE A 271 -10.11 -9.71 14.61
N LEU A 272 -10.65 -9.00 13.63
CA LEU A 272 -10.34 -7.58 13.40
C LEU A 272 -11.19 -6.64 14.27
N GLY A 273 -12.40 -7.03 14.64
CA GLY A 273 -13.33 -6.21 15.43
C GLY A 273 -13.65 -4.86 14.80
N ARG A 274 -13.60 -4.74 13.47
CA ARG A 274 -13.81 -3.46 12.78
C ARG A 274 -15.31 -3.13 12.72
N PRO A 275 -15.72 -1.90 13.10
CA PRO A 275 -17.10 -1.48 12.94
C PRO A 275 -17.55 -1.53 11.47
N PHE A 276 -18.81 -1.94 11.21
CA PHE A 276 -19.38 -1.97 9.87
C PHE A 276 -19.23 -0.63 9.11
N GLU A 277 -19.31 0.49 9.83
CA GLU A 277 -19.13 1.83 9.25
C GLU A 277 -17.80 1.99 8.46
N THR A 278 -16.79 1.22 8.82
CA THR A 278 -15.49 1.25 8.11
C THR A 278 -15.58 0.67 6.71
N LEU A 279 -16.56 -0.19 6.43
CA LEU A 279 -16.80 -0.81 5.13
C LEU A 279 -17.42 0.18 4.14
N LYS A 280 -18.26 1.10 4.59
CA LYS A 280 -19.01 2.04 3.73
C LYS A 280 -18.13 2.87 2.80
N ARG A 281 -16.92 3.23 3.22
CA ARG A 281 -15.99 3.98 2.38
C ARG A 281 -15.55 3.23 1.12
N PHE A 282 -15.68 1.90 1.11
CA PHE A 282 -15.34 1.06 -0.03
C PHE A 282 -16.47 0.93 -1.05
N PHE A 283 -17.73 1.21 -0.69
CA PHE A 283 -18.86 1.08 -1.60
C PHE A 283 -18.68 1.85 -2.90
N LYS A 284 -18.04 3.03 -2.85
CA LYS A 284 -17.74 3.83 -4.05
C LYS A 284 -16.75 3.17 -5.03
N ILE A 285 -16.04 2.12 -4.61
CA ILE A 285 -15.14 1.36 -5.47
C ILE A 285 -15.96 0.47 -6.42
N TYR A 286 -17.02 -0.11 -5.88
CA TYR A 286 -17.82 -1.13 -6.54
C TYR A 286 -19.08 -0.57 -7.21
N ILE A 287 -19.71 0.44 -6.58
CA ILE A 287 -20.97 1.00 -7.04
C ILE A 287 -20.70 2.27 -7.84
N ARG A 288 -20.33 2.08 -9.12
CA ARG A 288 -19.92 3.16 -10.02
C ARG A 288 -19.99 2.75 -11.47
N ASP A 289 -20.01 3.75 -12.34
CA ASP A 289 -19.84 3.60 -13.80
C ASP A 289 -20.89 2.69 -14.47
N PHE A 290 -22.11 2.62 -13.89
CA PHE A 290 -23.28 1.97 -14.45
C PHE A 290 -24.57 2.74 -14.09
N ASP A 291 -25.65 2.49 -14.84
CA ASP A 291 -26.93 3.16 -14.64
C ASP A 291 -27.53 2.80 -13.26
N GLY A 292 -28.00 3.81 -12.52
CA GLY A 292 -28.52 3.65 -11.16
C GLY A 292 -27.47 3.55 -10.06
N ALA A 293 -26.17 3.57 -10.36
CA ALA A 293 -25.09 3.42 -9.36
C ALA A 293 -25.15 4.50 -8.27
N LYS A 294 -25.54 5.72 -8.59
CA LYS A 294 -25.66 6.81 -7.60
C LYS A 294 -26.73 6.49 -6.55
N GLU A 295 -27.93 6.14 -6.99
CA GLU A 295 -29.07 5.80 -6.11
C GLU A 295 -28.75 4.55 -5.26
N LEU A 296 -28.24 3.50 -5.91
CA LEU A 296 -27.83 2.29 -5.21
C LEU A 296 -26.81 2.61 -4.11
N ARG A 297 -25.78 3.40 -4.40
CA ARG A 297 -24.78 3.79 -3.41
C ARG A 297 -25.38 4.60 -2.26
N GLU A 298 -26.30 5.54 -2.54
CA GLU A 298 -27.00 6.30 -1.50
C GLU A 298 -27.79 5.35 -0.58
N ASN A 299 -28.50 4.36 -1.13
CA ASN A 299 -29.22 3.35 -0.35
C ASN A 299 -28.26 2.52 0.52
N LEU A 300 -27.14 2.06 -0.02
CA LEU A 300 -26.13 1.31 0.72
C LEU A 300 -25.49 2.11 1.86
N MET A 301 -25.37 3.43 1.73
CA MET A 301 -24.83 4.27 2.82
C MET A 301 -25.74 4.33 4.05
N HIS A 302 -27.01 3.97 3.94
CA HIS A 302 -27.96 3.91 5.06
C HIS A 302 -27.99 2.54 5.77
N THR A 303 -27.35 1.52 5.23
CA THR A 303 -27.28 0.19 5.86
C THR A 303 -26.42 0.20 7.12
N THR A 304 -26.64 -0.77 8.00
CA THR A 304 -25.91 -0.96 9.26
C THR A 304 -25.29 -2.33 9.40
N THR A 305 -25.62 -3.25 8.50
CA THR A 305 -25.12 -4.63 8.46
C THR A 305 -24.79 -5.08 7.04
N THR A 306 -23.98 -6.12 6.93
CA THR A 306 -23.66 -6.76 5.64
C THR A 306 -24.89 -7.43 5.02
N ASP A 307 -25.82 -7.97 5.83
CA ASP A 307 -27.06 -8.59 5.36
C ASP A 307 -28.02 -7.58 4.73
N GLU A 308 -28.11 -6.35 5.28
CA GLU A 308 -28.87 -5.27 4.66
C GLU A 308 -28.27 -4.88 3.29
N VAL A 309 -26.96 -4.84 3.18
CA VAL A 309 -26.27 -4.57 1.89
C VAL A 309 -26.64 -5.66 0.89
N ARG A 310 -26.51 -6.95 1.25
CA ARG A 310 -26.87 -8.09 0.37
C ARG A 310 -28.33 -8.03 -0.07
N SER A 311 -29.23 -7.71 0.86
CA SER A 311 -30.67 -7.59 0.56
C SER A 311 -30.94 -6.51 -0.50
N ILE A 312 -30.30 -5.33 -0.39
CA ILE A 312 -30.45 -4.27 -1.37
C ILE A 312 -29.85 -4.68 -2.73
N LEU A 313 -28.69 -5.33 -2.75
CA LEU A 313 -28.06 -5.79 -3.99
C LEU A 313 -28.94 -6.81 -4.71
N ALA A 314 -29.52 -7.79 -4.01
CA ALA A 314 -30.40 -8.81 -4.58
C ALA A 314 -31.68 -8.21 -5.21
N HIS A 315 -32.23 -7.14 -4.64
CA HIS A 315 -33.40 -6.44 -5.21
C HIS A 315 -33.06 -5.60 -6.44
N ASN A 316 -31.83 -5.12 -6.57
CA ASN A 316 -31.38 -4.34 -7.72
C ASN A 316 -31.02 -5.20 -8.95
N ASP A 317 -30.78 -6.49 -8.78
CA ASP A 317 -30.56 -7.44 -9.89
C ASP A 317 -31.84 -7.85 -10.61
N HIS A 318 -33.03 -7.54 -10.01
CA HIS A 318 -34.33 -7.72 -10.62
C HIS A 318 -35.00 -6.35 -10.82
N PRO A 319 -34.82 -5.67 -11.96
CA PRO A 319 -35.59 -4.47 -12.24
C PRO A 319 -37.08 -4.86 -12.23
N HIS A 320 -37.84 -4.26 -11.30
CA HIS A 320 -39.29 -4.41 -11.29
C HIS A 320 -39.82 -3.93 -12.62
N TYR A 321 -40.18 -4.83 -13.53
CA TYR A 321 -41.15 -4.55 -14.56
C TYR A 321 -42.51 -4.30 -13.86
N THR A 322 -42.78 -3.06 -13.50
CA THR A 322 -44.14 -2.63 -13.19
C THR A 322 -44.90 -2.65 -14.50
N TYR A 323 -45.83 -3.62 -14.64
CA TYR A 323 -46.85 -3.64 -15.67
C TYR A 323 -47.85 -2.51 -15.45
#